data_c09a1e8f88ccc576bcefef9cd14f669c
#
_entry.id   c09a1e8f88ccc576bcefef9cd14f669c
#
_cell.length_a   1.000
_cell.length_b   1.000
_cell.length_c   1.000
_cell.angle_alpha   90.00
_cell.angle_beta   90.00
_cell.angle_gamma   90.00
#
_symmetry.space_group_name_H-M   'P 1'
#
loop_
_entity.id
_entity.type
_entity.pdbx_description
1 polymer ?
#
loop_
_entity_poly.entity_id
_entity_poly.type
_entity_poly.pdbx_seq_one_letter_code
_entity_poly.pdbx_strand_id
1 'polypeptide(L)'
;MRVRPEALVAPGQQKTRRRDLLRNWLVRAVYRFGWRVAARLPVRLVSVITSAVSWVALRRNDIHVRTLRRNLTHATGAPVGDDLMRAAVKSYFRNFYEVLALPAWSEKEIRRRVRAVNEQAVRDAFATSGAVVALPHSGNWDLAGAWACVTGMPVTTVVEQLPPDEFAAFLAFREALGMQVLSHRDPEVLSALTDAIRRRRVVCLLADRDFAGTGVPVSWWGRHITMPAGPALLARRTGAALLPAVCQFTDSGMALIIGNRIPPRPGRDGLVAMMQEVADFFADTIAQQPADWHMMQPFFFDEQVAAEEAH
;
A
#
# COMPACT_ATOMS: atom_id res chain seq x y z
N MET A 1 37.55 -46.42 2.30
CA MET A 1 36.14 -46.59 2.68
C MET A 1 35.76 -45.43 3.57
N ARG A 2 35.15 -44.37 3.03
CA ARG A 2 34.71 -43.16 3.80
C ARG A 2 33.20 -43.23 3.93
N VAL A 3 32.73 -43.43 5.16
CA VAL A 3 31.33 -43.39 5.54
C VAL A 3 30.92 -41.93 5.66
N ARG A 4 29.89 -41.51 4.89
CA ARG A 4 29.24 -40.20 5.08
C ARG A 4 28.28 -40.29 6.27
N PRO A 5 28.21 -39.31 7.17
CA PRO A 5 27.17 -39.24 8.17
C PRO A 5 25.89 -38.69 7.54
N GLU A 6 24.82 -39.48 7.52
CA GLU A 6 23.46 -39.01 7.30
C GLU A 6 23.04 -38.13 8.49
N ALA A 7 22.78 -36.85 8.22
CA ALA A 7 22.25 -35.94 9.21
C ALA A 7 20.78 -36.28 9.47
N LEU A 8 20.49 -36.82 10.64
CA LEU A 8 19.14 -37.02 11.17
C LEU A 8 18.49 -35.65 11.39
N VAL A 9 17.54 -35.29 10.54
CA VAL A 9 16.69 -34.10 10.67
C VAL A 9 15.68 -34.34 11.78
N ALA A 10 15.69 -33.51 12.80
CA ALA A 10 14.80 -33.60 13.97
C ALA A 10 13.31 -33.52 13.56
N PRO A 11 12.39 -34.28 14.19
CA PRO A 11 10.99 -34.37 13.79
C PRO A 11 10.20 -33.04 13.86
N GLY A 12 10.68 -32.05 14.63
CA GLY A 12 10.08 -30.71 14.74
C GLY A 12 10.29 -29.83 13.51
N GLN A 13 11.39 -29.97 12.79
CA GLN A 13 11.69 -29.18 11.59
C GLN A 13 10.89 -29.60 10.35
N GLN A 14 10.43 -30.85 10.30
CA GLN A 14 9.59 -31.33 9.20
C GLN A 14 8.14 -30.82 9.28
N LYS A 15 7.59 -30.59 10.50
CA LYS A 15 6.23 -30.07 10.67
C LYS A 15 6.12 -28.57 10.33
N THR A 16 7.13 -27.76 10.67
CA THR A 16 7.24 -26.35 10.28
C THR A 16 7.37 -26.24 8.76
N ARG A 17 8.24 -27.00 8.13
CA ARG A 17 8.46 -27.00 6.69
C ARG A 17 7.22 -27.40 5.88
N ARG A 18 6.40 -28.36 6.36
CA ARG A 18 5.13 -28.75 5.72
C ARG A 18 4.06 -27.65 5.85
N ARG A 19 3.96 -26.98 6.98
CA ARG A 19 3.03 -25.84 7.19
C ARG A 19 3.40 -24.66 6.30
N ASP A 20 4.68 -24.36 6.16
CA ASP A 20 5.17 -23.29 5.29
C ASP A 20 4.98 -23.64 3.80
N LEU A 21 5.19 -24.88 3.40
CA LEU A 21 4.93 -25.36 2.03
C LEU A 21 3.43 -25.29 1.69
N LEU A 22 2.55 -25.68 2.62
CA LEU A 22 1.10 -25.61 2.44
C LEU A 22 0.63 -24.15 2.38
N ARG A 23 1.16 -23.28 3.24
CA ARG A 23 0.87 -21.84 3.23
C ARG A 23 1.30 -21.21 1.90
N ASN A 24 2.52 -21.47 1.46
CA ASN A 24 3.06 -20.96 0.20
C ASN A 24 2.29 -21.50 -1.01
N TRP A 25 1.89 -22.77 -1.00
CA TRP A 25 1.05 -23.37 -2.04
C TRP A 25 -0.35 -22.72 -2.07
N LEU A 26 -0.96 -22.49 -0.89
CA LEU A 26 -2.27 -21.84 -0.79
C LEU A 26 -2.22 -20.38 -1.30
N VAL A 27 -1.19 -19.64 -0.92
CA VAL A 27 -0.95 -18.29 -1.42
C VAL A 27 -0.79 -18.27 -2.94
N ARG A 28 0.02 -19.19 -3.49
CA ARG A 28 0.18 -19.36 -4.94
C ARG A 28 -1.12 -19.73 -5.65
N ALA A 29 -1.91 -20.63 -5.06
CA ALA A 29 -3.21 -21.02 -5.61
C ALA A 29 -4.21 -19.85 -5.58
N VAL A 30 -4.22 -19.06 -4.51
CA VAL A 30 -5.06 -17.85 -4.40
C VAL A 30 -4.64 -16.82 -5.47
N TYR A 31 -3.35 -16.54 -5.65
CA TYR A 31 -2.89 -15.65 -6.72
C TYR A 31 -3.12 -16.21 -8.13
N ARG A 32 -3.02 -17.53 -8.32
CA ARG A 32 -3.16 -18.15 -9.64
C ARG A 32 -4.60 -18.37 -10.10
N PHE A 33 -5.52 -18.60 -9.17
CA PHE A 33 -6.92 -18.92 -9.45
C PHE A 33 -7.92 -17.96 -8.78
N GLY A 34 -7.49 -17.28 -7.72
CA GLY A 34 -8.35 -16.41 -6.91
C GLY A 34 -9.00 -15.29 -7.72
N TRP A 35 -8.27 -14.72 -8.70
CA TRP A 35 -8.81 -13.68 -9.56
C TRP A 35 -9.98 -14.17 -10.43
N ARG A 36 -9.94 -15.44 -10.92
CA ARG A 36 -11.06 -16.01 -11.71
C ARG A 36 -12.31 -16.21 -10.87
N VAL A 37 -12.13 -16.56 -9.61
CA VAL A 37 -13.21 -16.77 -8.66
C VAL A 37 -13.70 -15.43 -8.11
N ALA A 38 -12.79 -14.58 -7.65
CA ALA A 38 -13.11 -13.27 -7.10
C ALA A 38 -13.92 -12.41 -8.06
N ALA A 39 -13.54 -12.41 -9.35
CA ALA A 39 -14.24 -11.66 -10.39
C ALA A 39 -15.71 -12.09 -10.60
N ARG A 40 -16.07 -13.32 -10.21
CA ARG A 40 -17.42 -13.87 -10.38
C ARG A 40 -18.25 -13.90 -9.12
N LEU A 41 -17.66 -13.58 -7.97
CA LEU A 41 -18.38 -13.59 -6.71
C LEU A 41 -19.36 -12.42 -6.61
N PRO A 42 -20.64 -12.67 -6.29
CA PRO A 42 -21.60 -11.60 -6.01
C PRO A 42 -21.11 -10.75 -4.82
N VAL A 43 -21.25 -9.44 -4.92
CA VAL A 43 -20.81 -8.48 -3.88
C VAL A 43 -21.38 -8.83 -2.49
N ARG A 44 -22.63 -9.32 -2.44
CA ARG A 44 -23.26 -9.77 -1.17
C ARG A 44 -22.49 -10.94 -0.54
N LEU A 45 -22.09 -11.92 -1.33
CA LEU A 45 -21.32 -13.07 -0.86
C LEU A 45 -19.93 -12.65 -0.36
N VAL A 46 -19.28 -11.73 -1.07
CA VAL A 46 -18.00 -11.14 -0.64
C VAL A 46 -18.15 -10.43 0.69
N SER A 47 -19.22 -9.65 0.89
CA SER A 47 -19.48 -8.97 2.14
C SER A 47 -19.68 -9.95 3.31
N VAL A 48 -20.35 -11.08 3.08
CA VAL A 48 -20.54 -12.13 4.09
C VAL A 48 -19.18 -12.79 4.42
N ILE A 49 -18.42 -13.17 3.40
CA ILE A 49 -17.11 -13.82 3.59
C ILE A 49 -16.15 -12.88 4.34
N THR A 50 -16.02 -11.63 3.90
CA THR A 50 -15.15 -10.65 4.57
C THR A 50 -15.58 -10.38 5.99
N SER A 51 -16.89 -10.35 6.28
CA SER A 51 -17.41 -10.20 7.64
C SER A 51 -17.08 -11.40 8.52
N ALA A 52 -17.22 -12.63 8.01
CA ALA A 52 -16.89 -13.85 8.73
C ALA A 52 -15.37 -13.94 9.02
N VAL A 53 -14.54 -13.65 8.02
CA VAL A 53 -13.07 -13.63 8.16
C VAL A 53 -12.65 -12.55 9.17
N SER A 54 -13.27 -11.38 9.12
CA SER A 54 -13.02 -10.29 10.09
C SER A 54 -13.36 -10.70 11.51
N TRP A 55 -14.49 -11.38 11.71
CA TRP A 55 -14.89 -11.89 13.01
C TRP A 55 -13.88 -12.91 13.57
N VAL A 56 -13.41 -13.84 12.73
CA VAL A 56 -12.37 -14.81 13.12
C VAL A 56 -11.05 -14.12 13.45
N ALA A 57 -10.62 -13.15 12.64
CA ALA A 57 -9.38 -12.40 12.85
C ALA A 57 -9.41 -11.65 14.20
N LEU A 58 -10.52 -10.95 14.48
CA LEU A 58 -10.71 -10.24 15.74
C LEU A 58 -10.71 -11.18 16.95
N ARG A 59 -11.34 -12.38 16.83
CA ARG A 59 -11.33 -13.37 17.92
C ARG A 59 -9.96 -13.97 18.17
N ARG A 60 -9.15 -14.17 17.12
CA ARG A 60 -7.77 -14.63 17.25
C ARG A 60 -6.89 -13.56 17.90
N ASN A 61 -7.20 -12.30 17.68
CA ASN A 61 -6.52 -11.13 18.24
C ASN A 61 -4.98 -11.28 18.19
N ASP A 62 -4.45 -11.67 17.05
CA ASP A 62 -3.03 -11.87 16.82
C ASP A 62 -2.24 -10.55 16.90
N ILE A 63 -0.93 -10.63 16.75
CA ILE A 63 -0.06 -9.45 16.85
C ILE A 63 -0.46 -8.36 15.82
N HIS A 64 -0.87 -8.74 14.61
CA HIS A 64 -1.25 -7.80 13.56
C HIS A 64 -2.53 -7.04 13.91
N VAL A 65 -3.54 -7.74 14.44
CA VAL A 65 -4.79 -7.12 14.89
C VAL A 65 -4.56 -6.19 16.09
N ARG A 66 -3.72 -6.60 17.04
CA ARG A 66 -3.35 -5.74 18.20
C ARG A 66 -2.59 -4.50 17.74
N THR A 67 -1.66 -4.63 16.80
CA THR A 67 -0.92 -3.51 16.23
C THR A 67 -1.84 -2.56 15.47
N LEU A 68 -2.76 -3.09 14.65
CA LEU A 68 -3.78 -2.26 14.00
C LEU A 68 -4.61 -1.48 15.01
N ARG A 69 -5.08 -2.12 16.10
CA ARG A 69 -5.84 -1.44 17.16
C ARG A 69 -5.04 -0.28 17.77
N ARG A 70 -3.75 -0.47 18.02
CA ARG A 70 -2.86 0.55 18.57
C ARG A 70 -2.69 1.73 17.59
N ASN A 71 -2.40 1.44 16.34
CA ASN A 71 -2.25 2.46 15.30
C ASN A 71 -3.54 3.27 15.12
N LEU A 72 -4.70 2.60 15.13
CA LEU A 72 -5.99 3.28 15.04
C LEU A 72 -6.34 4.10 16.30
N THR A 73 -5.87 3.69 17.49
CA THR A 73 -6.01 4.49 18.71
C THR A 73 -5.28 5.83 18.55
N HIS A 74 -4.11 5.84 17.91
CA HIS A 74 -3.42 7.10 17.62
C HIS A 74 -4.16 7.92 16.57
N ALA A 75 -4.71 7.28 15.54
CA ALA A 75 -5.47 7.95 14.49
C ALA A 75 -6.76 8.62 14.99
N THR A 76 -7.39 8.05 16.00
CA THR A 76 -8.65 8.58 16.58
C THR A 76 -8.45 9.45 17.82
N GLY A 77 -7.24 9.43 18.40
CA GLY A 77 -6.96 10.08 19.68
C GLY A 77 -7.69 9.46 20.89
N ALA A 78 -8.34 8.31 20.72
CA ALA A 78 -9.11 7.64 21.74
C ALA A 78 -9.05 6.10 21.59
N PRO A 79 -9.33 5.33 22.68
CA PRO A 79 -9.37 3.87 22.60
C PRO A 79 -10.37 3.36 21.55
N VAL A 80 -9.92 2.44 20.70
CA VAL A 80 -10.72 1.94 19.58
C VAL A 80 -11.65 0.82 20.01
N GLY A 81 -12.96 1.04 19.81
CA GLY A 81 -13.99 0.04 20.02
C GLY A 81 -14.05 -1.05 18.96
N ASP A 82 -14.79 -2.11 19.24
CA ASP A 82 -14.87 -3.27 18.34
C ASP A 82 -15.57 -2.97 17.01
N ASP A 83 -16.42 -1.95 16.94
CA ASP A 83 -17.08 -1.54 15.69
C ASP A 83 -16.05 -1.00 14.68
N LEU A 84 -15.17 -0.09 15.12
CA LEU A 84 -14.12 0.43 14.27
C LEU A 84 -13.12 -0.67 13.90
N MET A 85 -12.77 -1.56 14.82
CA MET A 85 -11.91 -2.70 14.53
C MET A 85 -12.53 -3.64 13.50
N ARG A 86 -13.83 -3.94 13.60
CA ARG A 86 -14.55 -4.73 12.59
C ARG A 86 -14.51 -4.06 11.21
N ALA A 87 -14.78 -2.75 11.17
CA ALA A 87 -14.71 -1.97 9.94
C ALA A 87 -13.30 -2.00 9.33
N ALA A 88 -12.25 -1.80 10.12
CA ALA A 88 -10.88 -1.78 9.66
C ALA A 88 -10.41 -3.14 9.11
N VAL A 89 -10.68 -4.23 9.81
CA VAL A 89 -10.33 -5.57 9.34
C VAL A 89 -11.15 -5.93 8.09
N LYS A 90 -12.42 -5.54 8.02
CA LYS A 90 -13.25 -5.72 6.83
C LYS A 90 -12.74 -4.91 5.65
N SER A 91 -12.31 -3.67 5.87
CA SER A 91 -11.69 -2.81 4.86
C SER A 91 -10.40 -3.43 4.29
N TYR A 92 -9.54 -3.96 5.16
CA TYR A 92 -8.33 -4.68 4.76
C TYR A 92 -8.64 -5.88 3.85
N PHE A 93 -9.61 -6.74 4.21
CA PHE A 93 -10.00 -7.87 3.37
C PHE A 93 -10.73 -7.45 2.10
N ARG A 94 -11.47 -6.32 2.14
CA ARG A 94 -12.05 -5.73 0.93
C ARG A 94 -10.97 -5.33 -0.07
N ASN A 95 -9.88 -4.70 0.38
CA ASN A 95 -8.75 -4.39 -0.49
C ASN A 95 -8.20 -5.64 -1.18
N PHE A 96 -7.93 -6.71 -0.43
CA PHE A 96 -7.46 -7.98 -1.01
C PHE A 96 -8.42 -8.53 -2.07
N TYR A 97 -9.72 -8.55 -1.76
CA TYR A 97 -10.72 -9.02 -2.71
C TYR A 97 -10.74 -8.14 -3.97
N GLU A 98 -10.79 -6.82 -3.82
CA GLU A 98 -10.86 -5.91 -4.95
C GLU A 98 -9.61 -5.96 -5.83
N VAL A 99 -8.42 -6.12 -5.25
CA VAL A 99 -7.17 -6.35 -5.99
C VAL A 99 -7.26 -7.62 -6.84
N LEU A 100 -7.83 -8.70 -6.30
CA LEU A 100 -8.04 -9.96 -7.07
C LEU A 100 -9.13 -9.82 -8.12
N ALA A 101 -10.14 -8.99 -7.92
CA ALA A 101 -11.25 -8.79 -8.86
C ALA A 101 -10.94 -7.77 -9.96
N LEU A 102 -10.04 -6.82 -9.69
CA LEU A 102 -9.71 -5.68 -10.53
C LEU A 102 -9.34 -6.05 -11.99
N PRO A 103 -8.58 -7.14 -12.29
CA PRO A 103 -8.27 -7.52 -13.67
C PRO A 103 -9.48 -7.86 -14.54
N ALA A 104 -10.61 -8.18 -13.91
CA ALA A 104 -11.84 -8.52 -14.64
C ALA A 104 -12.78 -7.32 -14.82
N TRP A 105 -12.45 -6.17 -14.22
CA TRP A 105 -13.28 -4.98 -14.38
C TRP A 105 -12.98 -4.29 -15.71
N SER A 106 -14.03 -3.91 -16.41
CA SER A 106 -13.89 -3.08 -17.61
C SER A 106 -13.41 -1.67 -17.25
N GLU A 107 -12.82 -0.96 -18.22
CA GLU A 107 -12.47 0.46 -18.04
C GLU A 107 -13.66 1.30 -17.56
N LYS A 108 -14.86 1.05 -18.08
CA LYS A 108 -16.08 1.73 -17.65
C LYS A 108 -16.37 1.47 -16.16
N GLU A 109 -16.17 0.24 -15.70
CA GLU A 109 -16.39 -0.12 -14.31
C GLU A 109 -15.33 0.53 -13.41
N ILE A 110 -14.04 0.52 -13.80
CA ILE A 110 -12.95 1.19 -13.08
C ILE A 110 -13.26 2.69 -12.94
N ARG A 111 -13.63 3.36 -14.04
CA ARG A 111 -14.00 4.79 -14.02
C ARG A 111 -15.17 5.07 -13.08
N ARG A 112 -16.19 4.22 -13.09
CA ARG A 112 -17.39 4.38 -12.25
C ARG A 112 -17.11 4.20 -10.76
N ARG A 113 -16.15 3.34 -10.42
CA ARG A 113 -15.83 3.01 -9.02
C ARG A 113 -14.97 4.06 -8.32
N VAL A 114 -14.30 4.94 -9.03
CA VAL A 114 -13.42 5.95 -8.44
C VAL A 114 -14.03 7.34 -8.60
N ARG A 115 -14.24 8.00 -7.46
CA ARG A 115 -14.56 9.42 -7.38
C ARG A 115 -13.31 10.19 -6.96
N ALA A 116 -12.63 10.82 -7.91
CA ALA A 116 -11.47 11.65 -7.59
C ALA A 116 -11.92 13.04 -7.08
N VAL A 117 -11.42 13.42 -5.92
CA VAL A 117 -11.58 14.75 -5.32
C VAL A 117 -10.32 15.52 -5.61
N ASN A 118 -10.46 16.75 -6.10
CA ASN A 118 -9.37 17.61 -6.58
C ASN A 118 -8.57 16.98 -7.73
N GLU A 119 -9.26 16.28 -8.62
CA GLU A 119 -8.65 15.61 -9.80
C GLU A 119 -7.85 16.57 -10.68
N GLN A 120 -8.31 17.82 -10.80
CA GLN A 120 -7.67 18.81 -11.65
C GLN A 120 -6.22 19.09 -11.24
N ALA A 121 -5.90 19.01 -9.95
CA ALA A 121 -4.53 19.24 -9.47
C ALA A 121 -3.52 18.24 -10.06
N VAL A 122 -3.89 16.94 -10.15
CA VAL A 122 -3.00 15.94 -10.77
C VAL A 122 -3.00 16.03 -12.28
N ARG A 123 -4.11 16.42 -12.92
CA ARG A 123 -4.17 16.62 -14.37
C ARG A 123 -3.33 17.78 -14.83
N ASP A 124 -3.39 18.92 -14.12
CA ASP A 124 -2.55 20.09 -14.41
C ASP A 124 -1.07 19.80 -14.22
N ALA A 125 -0.73 19.09 -13.14
CA ALA A 125 0.63 18.63 -12.90
C ALA A 125 1.12 17.71 -14.02
N PHE A 126 0.32 16.70 -14.39
CA PHE A 126 0.64 15.77 -15.47
C PHE A 126 0.82 16.47 -16.82
N ALA A 127 -0.04 17.45 -17.13
CA ALA A 127 0.03 18.19 -18.38
C ALA A 127 1.25 19.12 -18.47
N THR A 128 1.76 19.61 -17.35
CA THR A 128 2.84 20.61 -17.30
C THR A 128 4.20 20.03 -16.90
N SER A 129 4.40 19.82 -15.62
CA SER A 129 5.70 19.47 -15.01
C SER A 129 5.90 17.97 -14.76
N GLY A 130 4.88 17.14 -14.94
CA GLY A 130 4.82 15.76 -14.44
C GLY A 130 4.30 15.71 -13.01
N ALA A 131 3.89 14.53 -12.56
CA ALA A 131 3.32 14.33 -11.23
C ALA A 131 3.99 13.17 -10.50
N VAL A 132 4.36 13.43 -9.24
CA VAL A 132 4.72 12.42 -8.23
C VAL A 132 3.59 12.42 -7.22
N VAL A 133 2.88 11.29 -7.11
CA VAL A 133 1.78 11.12 -6.16
C VAL A 133 2.25 10.22 -5.02
N ALA A 134 2.28 10.77 -3.81
CA ALA A 134 2.56 10.02 -2.59
C ALA A 134 1.24 9.49 -2.01
N LEU A 135 1.19 8.20 -1.64
CA LEU A 135 0.00 7.56 -1.05
C LEU A 135 0.38 6.80 0.24
N PRO A 136 -0.54 6.70 1.21
CA PRO A 136 -0.41 5.74 2.31
C PRO A 136 -1.02 4.39 1.92
N HIS A 137 -0.80 3.36 2.75
CA HIS A 137 -1.47 2.07 2.64
C HIS A 137 -2.93 2.17 3.10
N SER A 138 -3.75 2.88 2.34
CA SER A 138 -5.16 3.14 2.64
C SER A 138 -6.06 2.82 1.45
N GLY A 139 -7.23 2.24 1.71
CA GLY A 139 -8.21 1.89 0.67
C GLY A 139 -7.64 0.94 -0.39
N ASN A 140 -7.82 1.26 -1.67
CA ASN A 140 -7.32 0.45 -2.79
C ASN A 140 -6.47 1.29 -3.75
N TRP A 141 -5.18 1.38 -3.50
CA TRP A 141 -4.21 2.12 -4.32
C TRP A 141 -3.99 1.48 -5.70
N ASP A 142 -4.21 0.17 -5.87
CA ASP A 142 -4.16 -0.50 -7.17
C ASP A 142 -5.33 -0.04 -8.07
N LEU A 143 -6.53 0.13 -7.51
CA LEU A 143 -7.66 0.71 -8.21
C LEU A 143 -7.41 2.17 -8.59
N ALA A 144 -6.77 2.96 -7.71
CA ALA A 144 -6.38 4.33 -8.03
C ALA A 144 -5.40 4.39 -9.20
N GLY A 145 -4.39 3.52 -9.22
CA GLY A 145 -3.43 3.40 -10.32
C GLY A 145 -4.11 2.97 -11.63
N ALA A 146 -4.99 1.96 -11.58
CA ALA A 146 -5.76 1.51 -12.74
C ALA A 146 -6.66 2.63 -13.28
N TRP A 147 -7.34 3.37 -12.39
CA TRP A 147 -8.16 4.51 -12.78
C TRP A 147 -7.33 5.60 -13.48
N ALA A 148 -6.16 5.93 -12.95
CA ALA A 148 -5.29 6.90 -13.60
C ALA A 148 -4.91 6.44 -15.02
N CYS A 149 -4.51 5.16 -15.19
CA CYS A 149 -4.18 4.60 -16.49
C CYS A 149 -5.35 4.68 -17.48
N VAL A 150 -6.54 4.21 -17.10
CA VAL A 150 -7.72 4.22 -18.00
C VAL A 150 -8.27 5.63 -18.26
N THR A 151 -7.88 6.62 -17.46
CA THR A 151 -8.24 8.04 -17.67
C THR A 151 -7.17 8.83 -18.43
N GLY A 152 -6.15 8.16 -18.97
CA GLY A 152 -5.14 8.77 -19.85
C GLY A 152 -3.88 9.26 -19.11
N MET A 153 -3.70 8.89 -17.86
CA MET A 153 -2.52 9.19 -17.06
C MET A 153 -1.75 7.89 -16.74
N PRO A 154 -0.85 7.41 -17.63
CA PRO A 154 -0.12 6.16 -17.41
C PRO A 154 0.74 6.24 -16.14
N VAL A 155 0.66 5.20 -15.31
CA VAL A 155 1.30 5.14 -13.99
C VAL A 155 2.60 4.34 -14.03
N THR A 156 3.61 4.81 -13.31
CA THR A 156 4.78 4.04 -12.87
C THR A 156 4.79 3.97 -11.35
N THR A 157 5.02 2.79 -10.80
CA THR A 157 5.09 2.56 -9.35
C THR A 157 6.27 1.68 -8.97
N VAL A 158 6.62 1.68 -7.69
CA VAL A 158 7.66 0.82 -7.11
C VAL A 158 7.00 -0.18 -6.17
N VAL A 159 7.47 -1.42 -6.20
CA VAL A 159 6.98 -2.48 -5.32
C VAL A 159 8.12 -3.13 -4.57
N GLU A 160 7.81 -3.66 -3.39
CA GLU A 160 8.69 -4.55 -2.65
C GLU A 160 8.83 -5.86 -3.43
N GLN A 161 10.05 -6.42 -3.43
CA GLN A 161 10.30 -7.68 -4.11
C GLN A 161 9.71 -8.83 -3.31
N LEU A 162 8.63 -9.40 -3.82
CA LEU A 162 8.05 -10.66 -3.37
C LEU A 162 8.90 -11.85 -3.85
N PRO A 163 8.70 -13.07 -3.32
CA PRO A 163 9.29 -14.28 -3.87
C PRO A 163 9.06 -14.38 -5.40
N PRO A 164 10.02 -14.91 -6.18
CA PRO A 164 10.02 -14.77 -7.65
C PRO A 164 8.72 -15.15 -8.37
N ASP A 165 8.08 -16.25 -7.96
CA ASP A 165 6.85 -16.73 -8.61
C ASP A 165 5.62 -15.87 -8.27
N GLU A 166 5.57 -15.32 -7.05
CA GLU A 166 4.51 -14.42 -6.57
C GLU A 166 4.68 -13.03 -7.20
N PHE A 167 5.93 -12.59 -7.29
CA PHE A 167 6.28 -11.32 -7.92
C PHE A 167 5.90 -11.29 -9.40
N ALA A 168 6.18 -12.34 -10.16
CA ALA A 168 5.86 -12.41 -11.59
C ALA A 168 4.34 -12.31 -11.85
N ALA A 169 3.52 -13.01 -11.05
CA ALA A 169 2.06 -12.95 -11.18
C ALA A 169 1.50 -11.57 -10.81
N PHE A 170 2.05 -10.94 -9.77
CA PHE A 170 1.68 -9.63 -9.32
C PHE A 170 2.11 -8.53 -10.30
N LEU A 171 3.30 -8.67 -10.89
CA LEU A 171 3.81 -7.78 -11.93
C LEU A 171 2.92 -7.83 -13.17
N ALA A 172 2.67 -9.03 -13.72
CA ALA A 172 1.82 -9.22 -14.89
C ALA A 172 0.40 -8.67 -14.68
N PHE A 173 -0.13 -8.77 -13.47
CA PHE A 173 -1.41 -8.18 -13.08
C PHE A 173 -1.41 -6.65 -13.23
N ARG A 174 -0.42 -5.96 -12.66
CA ARG A 174 -0.35 -4.49 -12.73
C ARG A 174 -0.03 -3.98 -14.14
N GLU A 175 0.82 -4.70 -14.86
CA GLU A 175 1.10 -4.40 -16.27
C GLU A 175 -0.14 -4.54 -17.14
N ALA A 176 -0.98 -5.55 -16.91
CA ALA A 176 -2.26 -5.70 -17.58
C ALA A 176 -3.25 -4.55 -17.31
N LEU A 177 -3.09 -3.84 -16.18
CA LEU A 177 -3.82 -2.61 -15.86
C LEU A 177 -3.19 -1.34 -16.46
N GLY A 178 -2.12 -1.45 -17.25
CA GLY A 178 -1.41 -0.34 -17.89
C GLY A 178 -0.34 0.32 -17.01
N MET A 179 -0.04 -0.23 -15.84
CA MET A 179 1.00 0.29 -14.96
C MET A 179 2.37 -0.23 -15.36
N GLN A 180 3.40 0.60 -15.23
CA GLN A 180 4.80 0.16 -15.20
C GLN A 180 5.20 -0.07 -13.75
N VAL A 181 5.78 -1.22 -13.46
CA VAL A 181 6.19 -1.60 -12.10
C VAL A 181 7.70 -1.77 -12.04
N LEU A 182 8.32 -1.13 -11.06
CA LEU A 182 9.76 -1.20 -10.80
C LEU A 182 10.01 -1.89 -9.46
N SER A 183 11.15 -2.58 -9.34
CA SER A 183 11.57 -3.16 -8.06
C SER A 183 12.27 -2.10 -7.21
N HIS A 184 11.96 -2.05 -5.90
CA HIS A 184 12.67 -1.15 -4.96
C HIS A 184 14.15 -1.55 -4.78
N ARG A 185 14.52 -2.79 -5.10
CA ARG A 185 15.91 -3.29 -5.03
C ARG A 185 16.75 -2.99 -6.28
N ASP A 186 16.12 -2.45 -7.31
CA ASP A 186 16.85 -2.04 -8.49
C ASP A 186 17.72 -0.81 -8.15
N PRO A 187 19.06 -0.89 -8.26
CA PRO A 187 19.92 0.25 -7.97
C PRO A 187 19.65 1.45 -8.88
N GLU A 188 19.06 1.22 -10.06
CA GLU A 188 18.70 2.24 -11.03
C GLU A 188 17.25 2.75 -10.85
N VAL A 189 16.54 2.34 -9.80
CA VAL A 189 15.11 2.68 -9.61
C VAL A 189 14.85 4.19 -9.65
N LEU A 190 15.71 5.00 -9.06
CA LEU A 190 15.56 6.46 -9.06
C LEU A 190 15.78 7.06 -10.46
N SER A 191 16.69 6.51 -11.23
CA SER A 191 16.93 6.87 -12.64
C SER A 191 15.71 6.50 -13.49
N ALA A 192 15.22 5.27 -13.35
CA ALA A 192 14.03 4.77 -14.05
C ALA A 192 12.76 5.59 -13.73
N LEU A 193 12.57 5.99 -12.47
CA LEU A 193 11.48 6.88 -12.06
C LEU A 193 11.63 8.29 -12.67
N THR A 194 12.85 8.82 -12.72
CA THR A 194 13.14 10.10 -13.39
C THR A 194 12.76 10.04 -14.87
N ASP A 195 13.12 8.96 -15.54
CA ASP A 195 12.80 8.74 -16.95
C ASP A 195 11.28 8.51 -17.17
N ALA A 196 10.60 7.88 -16.23
CA ALA A 196 9.15 7.73 -16.29
C ALA A 196 8.46 9.11 -16.30
N ILE A 197 8.88 10.05 -15.46
CA ILE A 197 8.36 11.43 -15.47
C ILE A 197 8.64 12.12 -16.81
N ARG A 198 9.87 11.99 -17.34
CA ARG A 198 10.23 12.56 -18.66
C ARG A 198 9.38 11.98 -19.80
N ARG A 199 8.98 10.72 -19.69
CA ARG A 199 8.09 10.02 -20.64
C ARG A 199 6.61 10.28 -20.39
N ARG A 200 6.28 11.31 -19.62
CA ARG A 200 4.89 11.67 -19.31
C ARG A 200 4.10 10.54 -18.64
N ARG A 201 4.67 9.95 -17.58
CA ARG A 201 3.99 9.03 -16.70
C ARG A 201 3.81 9.68 -15.32
N VAL A 202 2.72 9.36 -14.65
CA VAL A 202 2.54 9.70 -13.22
C VAL A 202 3.30 8.70 -12.38
N VAL A 203 4.15 9.16 -11.49
CA VAL A 203 4.84 8.27 -10.54
C VAL A 203 4.05 8.21 -9.25
N CYS A 204 3.54 7.02 -8.91
CA CYS A 204 2.79 6.76 -7.66
C CYS A 204 3.65 5.95 -6.69
N LEU A 205 3.86 6.46 -5.48
CA LEU A 205 4.72 5.83 -4.47
C LEU A 205 3.98 5.72 -3.14
N LEU A 206 3.94 4.53 -2.55
CA LEU A 206 3.55 4.36 -1.16
C LEU A 206 4.63 4.97 -0.26
N ALA A 207 4.24 5.85 0.65
CA ALA A 207 5.17 6.72 1.36
C ALA A 207 4.95 6.78 2.89
N ASP A 208 4.06 5.98 3.45
CA ASP A 208 3.80 5.94 4.88
C ASP A 208 4.68 4.91 5.65
N ARG A 209 5.51 4.11 4.94
CA ARG A 209 6.40 3.11 5.57
C ARG A 209 7.82 3.24 5.06
N ASP A 210 8.75 3.40 5.99
CA ASP A 210 10.18 3.40 5.71
C ASP A 210 10.80 2.01 5.98
N PHE A 211 10.85 1.18 4.93
CA PHE A 211 11.45 -0.16 5.01
C PHE A 211 12.97 -0.15 5.12
N ALA A 212 13.60 0.92 4.65
CA ALA A 212 15.07 1.01 4.60
C ALA A 212 15.67 1.65 5.86
N GLY A 213 14.86 2.26 6.72
CA GLY A 213 15.33 3.01 7.89
C GLY A 213 16.15 4.26 7.53
N THR A 214 16.06 4.72 6.27
CA THR A 214 16.83 5.85 5.74
C THR A 214 15.96 7.06 5.41
N GLY A 215 14.70 7.02 5.81
CA GLY A 215 13.73 8.08 5.60
C GLY A 215 14.04 9.37 6.35
N VAL A 216 13.15 10.32 6.22
CA VAL A 216 13.23 11.60 6.94
C VAL A 216 12.30 11.57 8.14
N PRO A 217 12.70 12.17 9.28
CA PRO A 217 11.85 12.28 10.46
C PRO A 217 10.70 13.26 10.18
N VAL A 218 9.49 12.85 10.55
CA VAL A 218 8.29 13.69 10.50
C VAL A 218 7.44 13.48 11.75
N SER A 219 6.61 14.45 12.06
CA SER A 219 5.59 14.34 13.09
C SER A 219 4.29 13.80 12.49
N TRP A 220 3.66 12.83 13.16
CA TRP A 220 2.38 12.26 12.77
C TRP A 220 1.51 12.07 14.02
N TRP A 221 0.40 12.81 14.12
CA TRP A 221 -0.43 12.93 15.33
C TRP A 221 0.38 13.23 16.60
N GLY A 222 1.36 14.16 16.49
CA GLY A 222 2.23 14.56 17.59
C GLY A 222 3.32 13.55 18.01
N ARG A 223 3.48 12.45 17.28
CA ARG A 223 4.52 11.44 17.49
C ARG A 223 5.52 11.43 16.33
N HIS A 224 6.71 10.90 16.58
CA HIS A 224 7.75 10.81 15.56
C HIS A 224 7.69 9.49 14.80
N ILE A 225 7.81 9.59 13.48
CA ILE A 225 8.02 8.46 12.56
C ILE A 225 9.09 8.84 11.53
N THR A 226 9.57 7.85 10.78
CA THR A 226 10.34 8.09 9.55
C THR A 226 9.50 7.79 8.33
N MET A 227 9.57 8.65 7.32
CA MET A 227 8.93 8.45 6.01
C MET A 227 9.97 8.39 4.88
N PRO A 228 9.78 7.53 3.88
CA PRO A 228 10.70 7.48 2.74
C PRO A 228 10.73 8.82 2.00
N ALA A 229 11.91 9.36 1.82
CA ALA A 229 12.12 10.66 1.14
C ALA A 229 11.93 10.60 -0.38
N GLY A 230 11.74 9.40 -0.94
CA GLY A 230 11.67 9.16 -2.38
C GLY A 230 10.75 10.10 -3.16
N PRO A 231 9.49 10.32 -2.75
CA PRO A 231 8.57 11.22 -3.44
C PRO A 231 9.10 12.65 -3.56
N ALA A 232 9.57 13.21 -2.45
CA ALA A 232 10.10 14.59 -2.42
C ALA A 232 11.43 14.72 -3.17
N LEU A 233 12.33 13.73 -3.05
CA LEU A 233 13.58 13.70 -3.82
C LEU A 233 13.33 13.66 -5.32
N LEU A 234 12.39 12.82 -5.77
CA LEU A 234 12.05 12.71 -7.18
C LEU A 234 11.43 14.00 -7.71
N ALA A 235 10.49 14.60 -6.97
CA ALA A 235 9.88 15.89 -7.32
C ALA A 235 10.93 16.99 -7.46
N ARG A 236 11.87 17.09 -6.53
CA ARG A 236 12.99 18.07 -6.59
C ARG A 236 13.92 17.84 -7.77
N ARG A 237 14.25 16.59 -8.04
CA ARG A 237 15.17 16.20 -9.12
C ARG A 237 14.60 16.49 -10.51
N THR A 238 13.29 16.33 -10.66
CA THR A 238 12.62 16.41 -11.97
C THR A 238 11.88 17.72 -12.21
N GLY A 239 11.61 18.49 -11.16
CA GLY A 239 10.70 19.62 -11.21
C GLY A 239 9.21 19.26 -11.25
N ALA A 240 8.89 17.96 -11.17
CA ALA A 240 7.52 17.46 -11.13
C ALA A 240 6.78 17.95 -9.86
N ALA A 241 5.46 18.06 -9.96
CA ALA A 241 4.64 18.38 -8.80
C ALA A 241 4.58 17.19 -7.84
N LEU A 242 4.84 17.42 -6.54
CA LEU A 242 4.53 16.46 -5.47
C LEU A 242 3.10 16.70 -4.99
N LEU A 243 2.28 15.64 -5.01
CA LEU A 243 0.87 15.65 -4.61
C LEU A 243 0.65 14.50 -3.61
N PRO A 244 0.20 14.75 -2.39
CA PRO A 244 -0.27 13.69 -1.52
C PRO A 244 -1.65 13.23 -1.96
N ALA A 245 -1.98 11.95 -1.82
CA ALA A 245 -3.31 11.41 -2.08
C ALA A 245 -3.65 10.27 -1.13
N VAL A 246 -4.92 10.13 -0.77
CA VAL A 246 -5.43 9.06 0.10
C VAL A 246 -6.61 8.38 -0.55
N CYS A 247 -6.65 7.06 -0.51
CA CYS A 247 -7.78 6.25 -0.97
C CYS A 247 -8.69 5.92 0.22
N GLN A 248 -9.99 6.16 0.08
CA GLN A 248 -10.99 5.80 1.09
C GLN A 248 -12.15 5.05 0.42
N PHE A 249 -12.57 3.94 1.00
CA PHE A 249 -13.70 3.19 0.46
C PHE A 249 -15.02 3.95 0.64
N THR A 250 -15.90 3.79 -0.34
CA THR A 250 -17.30 4.20 -0.28
C THR A 250 -18.20 2.97 -0.46
N ASP A 251 -19.51 3.14 -0.31
CA ASP A 251 -20.47 2.03 -0.50
C ASP A 251 -20.39 1.45 -1.92
N SER A 252 -20.14 2.27 -2.93
CA SER A 252 -20.16 1.86 -4.34
C SER A 252 -18.79 1.78 -5.01
N GLY A 253 -17.71 2.11 -4.29
CA GLY A 253 -16.36 2.15 -4.85
C GLY A 253 -15.37 2.79 -3.90
N MET A 254 -14.70 3.86 -4.35
CA MET A 254 -13.62 4.51 -3.63
C MET A 254 -13.59 6.02 -3.93
N ALA A 255 -13.30 6.83 -2.93
CA ALA A 255 -12.87 8.21 -3.09
C ALA A 255 -11.34 8.24 -3.15
N LEU A 256 -10.77 8.87 -4.18
CA LEU A 256 -9.37 9.23 -4.28
C LEU A 256 -9.25 10.72 -3.95
N ILE A 257 -8.79 11.03 -2.75
CA ILE A 257 -8.67 12.39 -2.23
C ILE A 257 -7.26 12.89 -2.52
N ILE A 258 -7.12 13.88 -3.39
CA ILE A 258 -5.83 14.41 -3.85
C ILE A 258 -5.61 15.76 -3.16
N GLY A 259 -4.47 15.92 -2.50
CA GLY A 259 -4.07 17.17 -1.87
C GLY A 259 -3.54 18.20 -2.88
N ASN A 260 -3.21 19.35 -2.37
CA ASN A 260 -2.60 20.41 -3.16
C ASN A 260 -1.14 20.10 -3.49
N ARG A 261 -0.62 20.75 -4.53
CA ARG A 261 0.79 20.67 -4.90
C ARG A 261 1.67 21.17 -3.76
N ILE A 262 2.63 20.38 -3.35
CA ILE A 262 3.69 20.73 -2.41
C ILE A 262 4.86 21.31 -3.22
N PRO A 263 5.25 22.58 -2.97
CA PRO A 263 6.32 23.21 -3.71
C PRO A 263 7.69 22.61 -3.35
N PRO A 264 8.63 22.49 -4.31
CA PRO A 264 9.96 22.01 -4.04
C PRO A 264 10.71 22.98 -3.12
N ARG A 265 11.42 22.43 -2.13
CA ARG A 265 12.24 23.17 -1.17
C ARG A 265 13.68 22.67 -1.19
N PRO A 266 14.69 23.57 -1.16
CA PRO A 266 16.10 23.19 -1.23
C PRO A 266 16.60 22.60 0.10
N GLY A 267 17.75 21.93 0.06
CA GLY A 267 18.42 21.40 1.25
C GLY A 267 17.74 20.21 1.91
N ARG A 268 18.32 19.74 3.02
CA ARG A 268 17.79 18.63 3.81
C ARG A 268 16.52 19.02 4.55
N ASP A 269 16.54 20.21 5.16
CA ASP A 269 15.38 20.71 5.91
C ASP A 269 14.17 20.95 4.99
N GLY A 270 14.43 21.42 3.75
CA GLY A 270 13.41 21.52 2.72
C GLY A 270 12.79 20.17 2.35
N LEU A 271 13.60 19.11 2.32
CA LEU A 271 13.11 17.75 2.07
C LEU A 271 12.22 17.25 3.22
N VAL A 272 12.66 17.47 4.47
CA VAL A 272 11.88 17.14 5.66
C VAL A 272 10.56 17.91 5.65
N ALA A 273 10.57 19.22 5.36
CA ALA A 273 9.38 20.03 5.30
C ALA A 273 8.39 19.57 4.23
N MET A 274 8.86 19.16 3.05
CA MET A 274 8.00 18.60 2.00
C MET A 274 7.34 17.29 2.45
N MET A 275 8.08 16.40 3.10
CA MET A 275 7.53 15.15 3.60
C MET A 275 6.63 15.36 4.83
N GLN A 276 6.88 16.41 5.63
CA GLN A 276 5.95 16.79 6.71
C GLN A 276 4.59 17.21 6.15
N GLU A 277 4.53 18.00 5.07
CA GLU A 277 3.26 18.35 4.43
C GLU A 277 2.53 17.13 3.87
N VAL A 278 3.27 16.14 3.36
CA VAL A 278 2.68 14.84 2.96
C VAL A 278 2.11 14.10 4.18
N ALA A 279 2.86 14.06 5.29
CA ALA A 279 2.45 13.42 6.54
C ALA A 279 1.20 14.08 7.13
N ASP A 280 1.16 15.41 7.18
CA ASP A 280 0.03 16.18 7.69
C ASP A 280 -1.25 15.87 6.88
N PHE A 281 -1.15 15.89 5.54
CA PHE A 281 -2.28 15.56 4.69
C PHE A 281 -2.77 14.12 4.88
N PHE A 282 -1.84 13.16 5.02
CA PHE A 282 -2.20 11.77 5.30
C PHE A 282 -2.87 11.64 6.65
N ALA A 283 -2.28 12.22 7.70
CA ALA A 283 -2.79 12.18 9.07
C ALA A 283 -4.22 12.74 9.17
N ASP A 284 -4.45 13.92 8.59
CA ASP A 284 -5.75 14.60 8.60
C ASP A 284 -6.81 13.82 7.83
N THR A 285 -6.43 13.28 6.66
CA THR A 285 -7.37 12.54 5.81
C THR A 285 -7.69 11.15 6.38
N ILE A 286 -6.69 10.44 6.92
CA ILE A 286 -6.87 9.14 7.56
C ILE A 286 -7.73 9.27 8.81
N ALA A 287 -7.55 10.33 9.62
CA ALA A 287 -8.35 10.55 10.83
C ALA A 287 -9.87 10.68 10.53
N GLN A 288 -10.26 11.12 9.33
CA GLN A 288 -11.66 11.19 8.92
C GLN A 288 -12.29 9.83 8.66
N GLN A 289 -11.51 8.85 8.17
CA GLN A 289 -11.97 7.47 7.90
C GLN A 289 -10.87 6.45 8.24
N PRO A 290 -10.51 6.30 9.53
CA PRO A 290 -9.35 5.52 9.96
C PRO A 290 -9.47 4.02 9.67
N ALA A 291 -10.68 3.51 9.48
CA ALA A 291 -10.92 2.11 9.12
C ALA A 291 -10.24 1.68 7.82
N ASP A 292 -9.95 2.59 6.92
CA ASP A 292 -9.34 2.29 5.63
C ASP A 292 -7.82 2.34 5.62
N TRP A 293 -7.19 2.71 6.73
CA TRP A 293 -5.74 2.67 6.85
C TRP A 293 -5.27 1.29 7.31
N HIS A 294 -4.58 0.57 6.43
CA HIS A 294 -4.24 -0.84 6.58
C HIS A 294 -2.89 -1.06 7.28
N MET A 295 -2.60 -0.26 8.31
CA MET A 295 -1.33 -0.33 9.02
C MET A 295 -1.36 -1.39 10.12
N MET A 296 -1.06 -2.65 9.75
CA MET A 296 -0.99 -3.80 10.65
C MET A 296 0.41 -4.07 11.21
N GLN A 297 1.36 -3.15 11.04
CA GLN A 297 2.72 -3.24 11.53
C GLN A 297 3.03 -2.08 12.48
N PRO A 298 4.02 -2.21 13.37
CA PRO A 298 4.45 -1.11 14.24
C PRO A 298 4.77 0.12 13.38
N PHE A 299 4.13 1.24 13.69
CA PHE A 299 4.21 2.44 12.87
C PHE A 299 5.06 3.53 13.54
N PHE A 300 4.89 3.72 14.84
CA PHE A 300 5.61 4.74 15.58
C PHE A 300 6.99 4.23 16.03
N PHE A 301 7.97 5.13 16.11
CA PHE A 301 9.36 4.80 16.36
C PHE A 301 9.57 4.02 17.68
N ASP A 302 8.96 4.46 18.76
CA ASP A 302 9.01 3.81 20.07
C ASP A 302 8.40 2.39 20.07
N GLU A 303 7.45 2.12 19.19
CA GLU A 303 6.85 0.80 19.00
C GLU A 303 7.71 -0.12 18.12
N GLN A 304 8.44 0.45 17.17
CA GLN A 304 9.37 -0.29 16.30
C GLN A 304 10.55 -0.79 17.13
N VAL A 305 11.15 0.06 17.97
CA VAL A 305 12.25 -0.31 18.89
C VAL A 305 11.81 -1.42 19.84
N ALA A 306 10.62 -1.27 20.46
CA ALA A 306 10.10 -2.29 21.38
C ALA A 306 9.79 -3.64 20.69
N ALA A 307 9.47 -3.63 19.39
CA ALA A 307 9.24 -4.85 18.64
C ALA A 307 10.54 -5.56 18.23
N GLU A 308 11.62 -4.80 17.97
CA GLU A 308 12.94 -5.35 17.66
C GLU A 308 13.61 -5.97 18.91
N GLU A 309 13.44 -5.36 20.09
CA GLU A 309 13.95 -5.89 21.36
C GLU A 309 13.22 -7.17 21.83
N ALA A 310 12.02 -7.45 21.30
CA ALA A 310 11.22 -8.63 21.65
C ALA A 310 11.50 -9.85 20.74
N HIS A 311 12.39 -9.75 19.76
CA HIS A 311 12.79 -10.81 18.81
C HIS A 311 14.26 -11.16 18.99
#